data_b38c820d712640c26873c7047f3446f6
#
_entry.id   b38c820d712640c26873c7047f3446f6
#
_cell.length_a   1.000
_cell.length_b   1.000
_cell.length_c   1.000
_cell.angle_alpha   90.00
_cell.angle_beta   90.00
_cell.angle_gamma   90.00
#
_symmetry.space_group_name_H-M   'P 1'
#
loop_
_entity.id
_entity.type
_entity.pdbx_description
1 polymer ?
#
loop_
_entity_poly.entity_id
_entity_poly.type
_entity_poly.pdbx_seq_one_letter_code
_entity_poly.pdbx_strand_id
1 'polypeptide(L)'
;MRIIVLSSSPNTDGLTAACVRAAIDGARREGAQASEIRINDSDIGMCKACDNGWGTCRDEHRCKVEDGFQKAHQAIVESDALVLVTPVYWGEMSESAKALTDRLRRCEATAGEKSRLQGKPVIAVAAAGGTGNGLVSCLASMERLIQHVGAKRFDMISVNRWNREYKLSTIGQSAAAMVRGMR
;
A
#
# COMPACT_ATOMS: atom_id res chain seq x y z
N MET A 1 -3.05 16.36 8.60
CA MET A 1 -2.32 15.40 7.75
C MET A 1 -2.98 14.04 7.89
N ARG A 2 -3.36 13.41 6.76
CA ARG A 2 -4.11 12.15 6.72
C ARG A 2 -3.24 11.05 6.11
N ILE A 3 -2.97 9.99 6.86
CA ILE A 3 -2.19 8.83 6.43
C ILE A 3 -3.12 7.63 6.27
N ILE A 4 -3.06 6.96 5.13
CA ILE A 4 -3.77 5.71 4.91
C ILE A 4 -2.78 4.55 5.01
N VAL A 5 -3.10 3.58 5.86
CA VAL A 5 -2.36 2.32 5.99
C VAL A 5 -3.19 1.22 5.32
N LEU A 6 -2.69 0.71 4.21
CA LEU A 6 -3.32 -0.36 3.43
C LEU A 6 -2.84 -1.72 3.99
N SER A 7 -3.76 -2.55 4.44
CA SER A 7 -3.49 -3.88 4.99
C SER A 7 -4.10 -4.96 4.10
N SER A 8 -3.31 -5.93 3.67
CA SER A 8 -3.76 -6.99 2.76
C SER A 8 -3.64 -8.41 3.35
N SER A 9 -3.64 -8.52 4.67
CA SER A 9 -3.70 -9.81 5.35
C SER A 9 -5.11 -10.14 5.81
N PRO A 10 -5.60 -11.36 5.62
CA PRO A 10 -6.85 -11.80 6.23
C PRO A 10 -6.76 -11.89 7.76
N ASN A 11 -5.55 -12.10 8.31
CA ASN A 11 -5.34 -12.24 9.75
C ASN A 11 -5.32 -10.87 10.45
N THR A 12 -6.04 -10.78 11.56
CA THR A 12 -6.18 -9.55 12.36
C THR A 12 -5.15 -9.41 13.48
N ASP A 13 -4.42 -10.47 13.80
CA ASP A 13 -3.49 -10.57 14.94
C ASP A 13 -2.06 -11.01 14.57
N GLY A 14 -1.82 -11.31 13.30
CA GLY A 14 -0.54 -11.79 12.80
C GLY A 14 0.54 -10.71 12.65
N LEU A 15 1.66 -11.09 11.99
CA LEU A 15 2.80 -10.21 11.75
C LEU A 15 2.41 -8.97 10.93
N THR A 16 1.61 -9.13 9.88
CA THR A 16 1.14 -8.01 9.06
C THR A 16 0.33 -7.02 9.87
N ALA A 17 -0.59 -7.49 10.71
CA ALA A 17 -1.37 -6.63 11.60
C ALA A 17 -0.49 -5.90 12.63
N ALA A 18 0.56 -6.52 13.13
CA ALA A 18 1.54 -5.86 14.00
C ALA A 18 2.29 -4.73 13.27
N CYS A 19 2.67 -4.95 12.01
CA CYS A 19 3.28 -3.91 11.17
C CYS A 19 2.34 -2.72 10.92
N VAL A 20 1.06 -3.00 10.68
CA VAL A 20 0.02 -1.96 10.52
C VAL A 20 -0.13 -1.12 11.78
N ARG A 21 -0.26 -1.76 12.95
CA ARG A 21 -0.33 -1.05 14.24
C ARG A 21 0.90 -0.18 14.46
N ALA A 22 2.10 -0.71 14.22
CA ALA A 22 3.34 0.04 14.38
C ALA A 22 3.37 1.30 13.48
N ALA A 23 2.92 1.19 12.22
CA ALA A 23 2.84 2.33 11.31
C ALA A 23 1.83 3.38 11.78
N ILE A 24 0.63 2.95 12.19
CA ILE A 24 -0.44 3.84 12.70
C ILE A 24 0.04 4.57 13.95
N ASP A 25 0.61 3.85 14.91
CA ASP A 25 1.07 4.43 16.17
C ASP A 25 2.23 5.41 15.94
N GLY A 26 3.15 5.08 15.00
CA GLY A 26 4.23 5.96 14.60
C GLY A 26 3.72 7.28 14.02
N ALA A 27 2.78 7.22 13.07
CA ALA A 27 2.19 8.40 12.46
C ALA A 27 1.40 9.24 13.47
N ARG A 28 0.62 8.60 14.34
CA ARG A 28 -0.22 9.29 15.35
C ARG A 28 0.62 10.00 16.41
N ARG A 29 1.78 9.46 16.80
CA ARG A 29 2.70 10.14 17.73
C ARG A 29 3.15 11.51 17.21
N GLU A 30 3.18 11.68 15.89
CA GLU A 30 3.50 12.97 15.25
C GLU A 30 2.23 13.79 14.90
N GLY A 31 1.07 13.45 15.45
CA GLY A 31 -0.16 14.21 15.27
C GLY A 31 -0.90 14.00 13.95
N ALA A 32 -0.52 12.97 13.15
CA ALA A 32 -1.26 12.64 11.95
C ALA A 32 -2.55 11.85 12.27
N GLN A 33 -3.58 12.06 11.45
CA GLN A 33 -4.75 11.19 11.43
C GLN A 33 -4.41 9.95 10.59
N ALA A 34 -4.09 8.84 11.25
CA ALA A 34 -3.77 7.59 10.59
C ALA A 34 -4.93 6.59 10.72
N SER A 35 -5.38 6.03 9.59
CA SER A 35 -6.43 5.02 9.53
C SER A 35 -6.04 3.85 8.65
N GLU A 36 -6.57 2.66 8.98
CA GLU A 36 -6.39 1.44 8.20
C GLU A 36 -7.51 1.25 7.19
N ILE A 37 -7.15 0.79 6.00
CA ILE A 37 -8.05 0.15 5.04
C ILE A 37 -7.64 -1.32 4.94
N ARG A 38 -8.48 -2.21 5.46
CA ARG A 38 -8.32 -3.66 5.31
C ARG A 38 -8.84 -4.08 3.95
N ILE A 39 -7.93 -4.37 3.03
CA ILE A 39 -8.26 -4.69 1.64
C ILE A 39 -9.12 -5.95 1.55
N ASN A 40 -8.83 -6.94 2.41
CA ASN A 40 -9.61 -8.20 2.47
C ASN A 40 -11.07 -8.01 2.87
N ASP A 41 -11.39 -6.94 3.61
CA ASP A 41 -12.74 -6.63 4.07
C ASP A 41 -13.46 -5.61 3.15
N SER A 42 -12.81 -5.21 2.06
CA SER A 42 -13.25 -4.08 1.22
C SER A 42 -13.94 -4.51 -0.08
N ASP A 43 -14.21 -5.79 -0.29
CA ASP A 43 -14.83 -6.34 -1.51
C ASP A 43 -14.19 -5.80 -2.81
N ILE A 44 -12.88 -5.92 -2.91
CA ILE A 44 -12.12 -5.45 -4.07
C ILE A 44 -11.77 -6.64 -4.97
N GLY A 45 -12.47 -6.74 -6.10
CA GLY A 45 -12.20 -7.76 -7.11
C GLY A 45 -10.97 -7.46 -7.96
N MET A 46 -10.44 -8.51 -8.63
CA MET A 46 -9.32 -8.38 -9.56
C MET A 46 -9.66 -7.49 -10.76
N CYS A 47 -8.64 -6.99 -11.45
CA CYS A 47 -8.79 -6.28 -12.71
C CYS A 47 -9.38 -7.19 -13.80
N LYS A 48 -10.46 -6.75 -14.45
CA LYS A 48 -11.16 -7.52 -15.49
C LYS A 48 -10.65 -7.24 -16.90
N ALA A 49 -9.59 -6.44 -17.05
CA ALA A 49 -9.06 -6.03 -18.37
C ALA A 49 -10.16 -5.65 -19.36
N CYS A 50 -11.06 -4.76 -18.93
CA CYS A 50 -12.28 -4.38 -19.65
C CYS A 50 -12.01 -3.96 -21.09
N ASP A 51 -13.04 -4.09 -21.98
CA ASP A 51 -13.03 -3.53 -23.32
C ASP A 51 -11.76 -3.92 -24.13
N ASN A 52 -11.44 -5.21 -24.09
CA ASN A 52 -10.26 -5.78 -24.77
C ASN A 52 -8.91 -5.22 -24.24
N GLY A 53 -8.84 -4.99 -22.94
CA GLY A 53 -7.59 -4.63 -22.23
C GLY A 53 -7.68 -3.34 -21.41
N TRP A 54 -8.41 -2.34 -21.87
CA TRP A 54 -8.56 -1.07 -21.20
C TRP A 54 -10.01 -0.58 -21.21
N GLY A 55 -10.52 -0.15 -20.08
CA GLY A 55 -11.81 0.54 -19.95
C GLY A 55 -11.58 2.02 -19.60
N THR A 56 -12.52 2.62 -18.89
CA THR A 56 -12.50 4.04 -18.46
C THR A 56 -11.26 4.40 -17.62
N CYS A 57 -10.55 3.41 -17.08
CA CYS A 57 -9.30 3.63 -16.34
C CYS A 57 -8.19 4.26 -17.19
N ARG A 58 -8.24 4.12 -18.52
CA ARG A 58 -7.25 4.70 -19.43
C ARG A 58 -7.44 6.21 -19.64
N ASP A 59 -8.68 6.62 -19.88
CA ASP A 59 -8.98 7.96 -20.35
C ASP A 59 -9.62 8.82 -19.25
N GLU A 60 -10.45 8.21 -18.38
CA GLU A 60 -11.13 8.86 -17.27
C GLU A 60 -10.41 8.68 -15.94
N HIS A 61 -9.32 7.86 -15.90
CA HIS A 61 -8.58 7.54 -14.68
C HIS A 61 -9.46 6.95 -13.56
N ARG A 62 -10.55 6.29 -13.96
CA ARG A 62 -11.54 5.68 -13.08
C ARG A 62 -11.80 4.23 -13.53
N CYS A 63 -11.84 3.32 -12.56
CA CYS A 63 -12.24 1.94 -12.84
C CYS A 63 -13.75 1.83 -13.02
N LYS A 64 -14.22 1.21 -14.12
CA LYS A 64 -15.66 1.00 -14.39
C LYS A 64 -16.27 -0.19 -13.63
N VAL A 65 -15.44 -1.04 -13.00
CA VAL A 65 -15.95 -2.14 -12.16
C VAL A 65 -16.34 -1.55 -10.81
N GLU A 66 -17.63 -1.52 -10.54
CA GLU A 66 -18.20 -0.97 -9.32
C GLU A 66 -18.12 -2.01 -8.19
N ASP A 67 -17.27 -1.75 -7.20
CA ASP A 67 -17.09 -2.54 -5.97
C ASP A 67 -16.36 -1.69 -4.93
N GLY A 68 -15.77 -2.29 -3.89
CA GLY A 68 -15.04 -1.57 -2.85
C GLY A 68 -13.81 -0.77 -3.32
N PHE A 69 -13.34 -0.98 -4.55
CA PHE A 69 -12.19 -0.27 -5.09
C PHE A 69 -12.41 1.24 -5.17
N GLN A 70 -13.58 1.72 -5.56
CA GLN A 70 -13.84 3.16 -5.70
C GLN A 70 -13.64 3.89 -4.36
N LYS A 71 -14.15 3.31 -3.28
CA LYS A 71 -14.00 3.87 -1.93
C LYS A 71 -12.54 3.87 -1.48
N ALA A 72 -11.84 2.77 -1.70
CA ALA A 72 -10.42 2.66 -1.36
C ALA A 72 -9.57 3.62 -2.22
N HIS A 73 -9.80 3.69 -3.53
CA HIS A 73 -9.11 4.60 -4.44
C HIS A 73 -9.29 6.05 -4.02
N GLN A 74 -10.54 6.46 -3.73
CA GLN A 74 -10.82 7.82 -3.27
C GLN A 74 -10.06 8.15 -1.98
N ALA A 75 -10.08 7.25 -0.98
CA ALA A 75 -9.33 7.46 0.26
C ALA A 75 -7.82 7.57 0.04
N ILE A 76 -7.26 6.74 -0.86
CA ILE A 76 -5.86 6.75 -1.25
C ILE A 76 -5.47 8.09 -1.88
N VAL A 77 -6.24 8.58 -2.84
CA VAL A 77 -5.91 9.83 -3.54
C VAL A 77 -6.11 11.06 -2.67
N GLU A 78 -7.02 11.03 -1.71
CA GLU A 78 -7.26 12.11 -0.77
C GLU A 78 -6.31 12.13 0.44
N SER A 79 -5.51 11.08 0.63
CA SER A 79 -4.52 11.05 1.72
C SER A 79 -3.28 11.88 1.38
N ASP A 80 -2.53 12.28 2.39
CA ASP A 80 -1.24 12.97 2.24
C ASP A 80 -0.09 11.98 2.02
N ALA A 81 -0.19 10.78 2.58
CA ALA A 81 0.81 9.71 2.44
C ALA A 81 0.19 8.32 2.63
N LEU A 82 0.94 7.30 2.20
CA LEU A 82 0.51 5.90 2.24
C LEU A 82 1.52 5.01 2.96
N VAL A 83 1.01 3.99 3.64
CA VAL A 83 1.79 2.83 4.07
C VAL A 83 1.12 1.59 3.48
N LEU A 84 1.80 0.86 2.63
CA LEU A 84 1.29 -0.40 2.07
C LEU A 84 1.94 -1.57 2.80
N VAL A 85 1.13 -2.38 3.49
CA VAL A 85 1.58 -3.55 4.27
C VAL A 85 0.96 -4.81 3.68
N THR A 86 1.80 -5.74 3.22
CA THR A 86 1.36 -7.00 2.61
C THR A 86 2.08 -8.21 3.20
N PRO A 87 1.40 -9.34 3.41
CA PRO A 87 2.10 -10.60 3.57
C PRO A 87 2.76 -11.01 2.25
N VAL A 88 3.86 -11.75 2.34
CA VAL A 88 4.56 -12.28 1.15
C VAL A 88 3.97 -13.65 0.78
N TYR A 89 3.42 -13.75 -0.41
CA TYR A 89 2.91 -14.97 -0.99
C TYR A 89 3.70 -15.32 -2.26
N TRP A 90 4.49 -16.41 -2.19
CA TRP A 90 5.35 -16.85 -3.31
C TRP A 90 6.29 -15.76 -3.89
N GLY A 91 6.79 -14.89 -3.01
CA GLY A 91 7.69 -13.81 -3.44
C GLY A 91 6.99 -12.56 -3.96
N GLU A 92 5.65 -12.51 -3.92
CA GLU A 92 4.82 -11.40 -4.39
C GLU A 92 3.91 -10.86 -3.27
N MET A 93 3.27 -9.74 -3.53
CA MET A 93 2.18 -9.23 -2.71
C MET A 93 1.03 -10.25 -2.67
N SER A 94 0.23 -10.25 -1.61
CA SER A 94 -0.99 -11.07 -1.54
C SER A 94 -1.95 -10.77 -2.68
N GLU A 95 -2.85 -11.72 -2.98
CA GLU A 95 -3.83 -11.57 -4.06
C GLU A 95 -4.71 -10.33 -3.87
N SER A 96 -5.12 -10.03 -2.64
CA SER A 96 -5.93 -8.86 -2.34
C SER A 96 -5.15 -7.56 -2.56
N ALA A 97 -3.85 -7.51 -2.17
CA ALA A 97 -2.99 -6.37 -2.50
C ALA A 97 -2.83 -6.23 -4.01
N LYS A 98 -2.62 -7.33 -4.73
CA LYS A 98 -2.52 -7.33 -6.19
C LYS A 98 -3.80 -6.84 -6.86
N ALA A 99 -4.97 -7.28 -6.40
CA ALA A 99 -6.26 -6.82 -6.93
C ALA A 99 -6.41 -5.30 -6.84
N LEU A 100 -6.11 -4.72 -5.66
CA LEU A 100 -6.12 -3.27 -5.46
C LEU A 100 -5.06 -2.57 -6.33
N THR A 101 -3.80 -3.01 -6.27
CA THR A 101 -2.67 -2.30 -6.87
C THR A 101 -2.66 -2.37 -8.39
N ASP A 102 -3.12 -3.46 -9.00
CA ASP A 102 -3.26 -3.57 -10.45
C ASP A 102 -4.31 -2.58 -11.00
N ARG A 103 -5.41 -2.39 -10.28
CA ARG A 103 -6.45 -1.42 -10.64
C ARG A 103 -5.99 0.02 -10.37
N LEU A 104 -5.34 0.25 -9.23
CA LEU A 104 -4.77 1.55 -8.88
C LEU A 104 -3.75 2.00 -9.94
N ARG A 105 -2.81 1.12 -10.31
CA ARG A 105 -1.84 1.39 -11.37
C ARG A 105 -2.52 1.76 -12.68
N ARG A 106 -3.59 1.05 -13.07
CA ARG A 106 -4.30 1.34 -14.32
C ARG A 106 -4.97 2.71 -14.31
N CYS A 107 -5.48 3.15 -13.17
CA CYS A 107 -6.11 4.46 -13.06
C CYS A 107 -5.08 5.59 -12.98
N GLU A 108 -3.97 5.39 -12.27
CA GLU A 108 -3.03 6.47 -11.96
C GLU A 108 -1.84 6.53 -12.94
N ALA A 109 -1.26 5.40 -13.37
CA ALA A 109 -0.09 5.43 -14.26
C ALA A 109 -0.41 6.01 -15.65
N THR A 110 -1.62 5.87 -16.16
CA THR A 110 -2.05 6.47 -17.43
C THR A 110 -2.23 7.98 -17.36
N ALA A 111 -2.37 8.53 -16.17
CA ALA A 111 -2.48 9.98 -15.95
C ALA A 111 -1.11 10.70 -16.03
N GLY A 112 0.01 9.96 -15.98
CA GLY A 112 1.35 10.53 -16.01
C GLY A 112 1.54 11.56 -14.90
N GLU A 113 1.99 12.76 -15.24
CA GLU A 113 2.19 13.86 -14.28
C GLU A 113 0.91 14.34 -13.59
N LYS A 114 -0.27 14.03 -14.15
CA LYS A 114 -1.58 14.33 -13.56
C LYS A 114 -2.05 13.25 -12.57
N SER A 115 -1.25 12.21 -12.32
CA SER A 115 -1.57 11.21 -11.30
C SER A 115 -1.80 11.88 -9.95
N ARG A 116 -2.90 11.52 -9.31
CA ARG A 116 -3.23 12.03 -7.97
C ARG A 116 -2.34 11.45 -6.87
N LEU A 117 -1.45 10.53 -7.26
CA LEU A 117 -0.40 9.97 -6.40
C LEU A 117 0.98 10.60 -6.66
N GLN A 118 1.08 11.53 -7.62
CA GLN A 118 2.34 12.17 -7.98
C GLN A 118 3.04 12.79 -6.76
N GLY A 119 4.26 12.35 -6.48
CA GLY A 119 5.08 12.83 -5.36
C GLY A 119 4.61 12.40 -3.96
N LYS A 120 3.47 11.71 -3.83
CA LYS A 120 2.94 11.24 -2.53
C LYS A 120 3.90 10.24 -1.89
N PRO A 121 4.38 10.48 -0.65
CA PRO A 121 5.31 9.57 0.01
C PRO A 121 4.64 8.25 0.37
N VAL A 122 5.36 7.16 0.10
CA VAL A 122 4.88 5.79 0.35
C VAL A 122 5.94 4.99 1.12
N ILE A 123 5.52 4.36 2.21
CA ILE A 123 6.27 3.32 2.90
C ILE A 123 5.73 1.96 2.44
N ALA A 124 6.60 1.09 1.95
CA ALA A 124 6.27 -0.28 1.56
C ALA A 124 6.77 -1.26 2.61
N VAL A 125 5.89 -2.13 3.10
CA VAL A 125 6.22 -3.15 4.11
C VAL A 125 5.84 -4.54 3.60
N ALA A 126 6.83 -5.39 3.39
CA ALA A 126 6.66 -6.80 3.07
C ALA A 126 6.88 -7.66 4.33
N ALA A 127 5.88 -8.45 4.72
CA ALA A 127 5.89 -9.25 5.94
C ALA A 127 5.83 -10.76 5.63
N ALA A 128 6.87 -11.51 6.00
CA ALA A 128 6.90 -12.96 5.87
C ALA A 128 6.95 -13.62 7.25
N GLY A 129 5.97 -14.43 7.58
CA GLY A 129 5.91 -15.13 8.88
C GLY A 129 6.99 -16.20 9.07
N GLY A 130 7.63 -16.65 8.00
CA GLY A 130 8.69 -17.66 8.01
C GLY A 130 10.10 -17.06 7.94
N THR A 131 10.94 -17.71 7.11
CA THR A 131 12.36 -17.36 6.95
C THR A 131 12.64 -16.06 6.19
N GLY A 132 11.64 -15.51 5.51
CA GLY A 132 11.79 -14.30 4.73
C GLY A 132 12.12 -14.52 3.25
N ASN A 133 12.03 -15.76 2.76
CA ASN A 133 12.15 -16.01 1.33
C ASN A 133 11.10 -15.22 0.56
N GLY A 134 11.52 -14.57 -0.54
CA GLY A 134 10.65 -13.76 -1.37
C GLY A 134 10.38 -12.32 -0.88
N LEU A 135 10.92 -11.89 0.26
CA LEU A 135 10.79 -10.50 0.73
C LEU A 135 11.36 -9.50 -0.27
N VAL A 136 12.51 -9.79 -0.87
CA VAL A 136 13.17 -8.88 -1.82
C VAL A 136 12.37 -8.73 -3.10
N SER A 137 11.88 -9.83 -3.67
CA SER A 137 11.06 -9.79 -4.90
C SER A 137 9.72 -9.10 -4.67
N CYS A 138 9.08 -9.33 -3.50
CA CYS A 138 7.87 -8.63 -3.10
C CYS A 138 8.09 -7.10 -3.00
N LEU A 139 9.16 -6.67 -2.32
CA LEU A 139 9.50 -5.25 -2.24
C LEU A 139 9.81 -4.66 -3.62
N ALA A 140 10.52 -5.37 -4.48
CA ALA A 140 10.78 -4.91 -5.85
C ALA A 140 9.47 -4.74 -6.66
N SER A 141 8.47 -5.61 -6.45
CA SER A 141 7.14 -5.47 -7.04
C SER A 141 6.41 -4.23 -6.52
N MET A 142 6.50 -3.96 -5.21
CA MET A 142 5.93 -2.75 -4.60
C MET A 142 6.63 -1.47 -5.09
N GLU A 143 7.95 -1.51 -5.25
CA GLU A 143 8.73 -0.39 -5.80
C GLU A 143 8.28 -0.04 -7.21
N ARG A 144 8.10 -1.04 -8.08
CA ARG A 144 7.57 -0.81 -9.44
C ARG A 144 6.20 -0.15 -9.42
N LEU A 145 5.31 -0.55 -8.50
CA LEU A 145 4.02 0.15 -8.34
C LEU A 145 4.23 1.63 -8.01
N ILE A 146 5.03 1.92 -6.97
CA ILE A 146 5.31 3.30 -6.52
C ILE A 146 5.81 4.16 -7.68
N GLN A 147 6.76 3.64 -8.46
CA GLN A 147 7.31 4.33 -9.64
C GLN A 147 6.24 4.56 -10.71
N HIS A 148 5.45 3.52 -11.04
CA HIS A 148 4.45 3.61 -12.11
C HIS A 148 3.31 4.60 -11.83
N VAL A 149 2.95 4.78 -10.56
CA VAL A 149 1.90 5.76 -10.19
C VAL A 149 2.45 7.16 -9.89
N GLY A 150 3.76 7.37 -10.08
CA GLY A 150 4.41 8.65 -9.83
C GLY A 150 4.57 9.00 -8.35
N ALA A 151 4.35 8.06 -7.45
CA ALA A 151 4.53 8.28 -6.02
C ALA A 151 6.01 8.33 -5.62
N LYS A 152 6.30 8.89 -4.47
CA LYS A 152 7.66 8.98 -3.92
C LYS A 152 7.93 7.85 -2.94
N ARG A 153 8.91 7.00 -3.23
CA ARG A 153 9.39 6.01 -2.27
C ARG A 153 9.99 6.72 -1.05
N PHE A 154 9.35 6.57 0.11
CA PHE A 154 9.88 7.08 1.38
C PHE A 154 10.76 6.02 2.05
N ASP A 155 10.24 4.80 2.22
CA ASP A 155 10.99 3.69 2.84
C ASP A 155 10.47 2.33 2.33
N MET A 156 11.35 1.30 2.44
CA MET A 156 11.01 -0.07 2.06
C MET A 156 11.52 -1.03 3.13
N ILE A 157 10.59 -1.70 3.81
CA ILE A 157 10.90 -2.46 5.02
C ILE A 157 10.48 -3.92 4.84
N SER A 158 11.44 -4.82 5.02
CA SER A 158 11.21 -6.27 5.06
C SER A 158 11.14 -6.76 6.50
N VAL A 159 10.13 -7.60 6.80
CA VAL A 159 9.96 -8.17 8.14
C VAL A 159 9.79 -9.68 8.06
N ASN A 160 10.53 -10.41 8.89
CA ASN A 160 10.38 -11.85 9.08
C ASN A 160 10.35 -12.21 10.58
N ARG A 161 10.29 -13.51 10.89
CA ARG A 161 10.21 -13.96 12.30
C ARG A 161 11.43 -13.59 13.15
N TRP A 162 12.62 -13.49 12.55
CA TRP A 162 13.87 -13.24 13.31
C TRP A 162 14.13 -11.75 13.56
N ASN A 163 13.65 -10.89 12.67
CA ASN A 163 13.89 -9.44 12.75
C ASN A 163 12.65 -8.66 13.22
N ARG A 164 11.58 -9.38 13.60
CA ARG A 164 10.27 -8.81 13.92
C ARG A 164 10.36 -7.67 14.93
N GLU A 165 11.06 -7.87 16.02
CA GLU A 165 11.06 -6.93 17.16
C GLU A 165 11.58 -5.55 16.73
N TYR A 166 12.82 -5.51 16.24
CA TYR A 166 13.40 -4.22 15.86
C TYR A 166 12.77 -3.64 14.59
N LYS A 167 12.26 -4.48 13.67
CA LYS A 167 11.59 -3.99 12.45
C LYS A 167 10.22 -3.36 12.73
N LEU A 168 9.48 -3.82 13.73
CA LEU A 168 8.27 -3.12 14.17
C LEU A 168 8.61 -1.71 14.69
N SER A 169 9.68 -1.58 15.46
CA SER A 169 10.20 -0.26 15.87
C SER A 169 10.59 0.59 14.66
N THR A 170 11.31 0.01 13.69
CA THR A 170 11.70 0.69 12.44
C THR A 170 10.48 1.22 11.68
N ILE A 171 9.42 0.40 11.52
CA ILE A 171 8.18 0.82 10.85
C ILE A 171 7.56 2.03 11.54
N GLY A 172 7.44 1.99 12.85
CA GLY A 172 6.90 3.11 13.63
C GLY A 172 7.76 4.38 13.51
N GLN A 173 9.08 4.23 13.53
CA GLN A 173 10.01 5.35 13.35
C GLN A 173 9.94 5.93 11.92
N SER A 174 9.86 5.06 10.90
CA SER A 174 9.73 5.49 9.51
C SER A 174 8.42 6.25 9.28
N ALA A 175 7.30 5.76 9.82
CA ALA A 175 6.02 6.46 9.73
C ALA A 175 6.05 7.82 10.44
N ALA A 176 6.66 7.90 11.62
CA ALA A 176 6.86 9.16 12.33
C ALA A 176 7.76 10.13 11.55
N ALA A 177 8.87 9.64 10.99
CA ALA A 177 9.78 10.45 10.17
C ALA A 177 9.09 10.98 8.90
N MET A 178 8.25 10.14 8.25
CA MET A 178 7.46 10.55 7.09
C MET A 178 6.54 11.72 7.43
N VAL A 179 5.82 11.66 8.56
CA VAL A 179 4.95 12.77 9.01
C VAL A 179 5.74 14.04 9.28
N ARG A 180 6.90 13.95 9.96
CA ARG A 180 7.76 15.12 10.22
C ARG A 180 8.30 15.74 8.93
N GLY A 181 8.69 14.92 7.96
CA GLY A 181 9.26 15.40 6.68
C GLY A 181 8.25 16.05 5.73
N MET A 182 6.94 15.99 6.05
CA MET A 182 5.86 16.62 5.28
C MET A 182 5.39 17.97 5.91
N ARG A 183 5.92 18.34 7.06
CA ARG A 183 5.69 19.65 7.70
C ARG A 183 6.65 20.67 7.13
#